data_73b6d9eac8228d63766fcd30565ca868
#
_entry.id   73b6d9eac8228d63766fcd30565ca868
#
_cell.length_a   1.000
_cell.length_b   1.000
_cell.length_c   1.000
_cell.angle_alpha   90.00
_cell.angle_beta   90.00
_cell.angle_gamma   90.00
#
_symmetry.space_group_name_H-M   'P 1'
#
loop_
_entity.id
_entity.type
_entity.pdbx_description
1 polymer ?
#
loop_
_entity_poly.entity_id
_entity_poly.type
_entity_poly.pdbx_seq_one_letter_code
_entity_poly.pdbx_strand_id
1 'polypeptide(L)'
;MDGMSDFDAVLFDFSGTLFRLEEDESWFRGMELDTEDKGEVDAHVQAELMRRLTQPTGRSVSMTPQALDAWMKRDLEPHLHREAYLHVLRESGLARHHAEALYSHAIDPACWTPYPDTPTVLDGLRRRGIKTAVVSNIAFDLRPAFAGVGTVDEFVLSFEVGAVKPDPAIFQTALDRLGVTAARTLMVGDSDEADGGARTLGCAFALVDPLPTRERRDGLIAALWAHGIPL
;
A
#
# COMPACT_ATOMS: atom_id res chain seq x y z
N MET A 1 0.25 4.70 36.86
CA MET A 1 -0.34 5.82 36.09
C MET A 1 -0.43 5.34 34.66
N ASP A 2 -1.61 4.88 34.26
CA ASP A 2 -1.85 4.54 32.87
C ASP A 2 -1.77 5.83 32.07
N GLY A 3 -0.63 6.03 31.40
CA GLY A 3 -0.47 7.17 30.49
C GLY A 3 -1.48 7.03 29.36
N MET A 4 -2.55 7.83 29.43
CA MET A 4 -3.44 7.99 28.25
C MET A 4 -2.57 8.44 27.09
N SER A 5 -2.68 7.73 25.98
CA SER A 5 -2.05 8.14 24.72
C SER A 5 -2.58 9.54 24.34
N ASP A 6 -1.72 10.38 23.79
CA ASP A 6 -2.15 11.66 23.23
C ASP A 6 -2.95 11.49 21.94
N PHE A 7 -3.08 10.27 21.44
CA PHE A 7 -3.75 9.91 20.18
C PHE A 7 -5.05 9.13 20.42
N ASP A 8 -6.09 9.54 19.70
CA ASP A 8 -7.40 8.86 19.66
C ASP A 8 -7.49 7.88 18.49
N ALA A 9 -6.65 8.07 17.45
CA ALA A 9 -6.66 7.23 16.27
C ALA A 9 -5.26 7.08 15.63
N VAL A 10 -5.07 5.98 14.91
CA VAL A 10 -3.94 5.75 14.01
C VAL A 10 -4.47 5.40 12.62
N LEU A 11 -4.04 6.17 11.63
CA LEU A 11 -4.25 5.89 10.21
C LEU A 11 -3.04 5.12 9.70
N PHE A 12 -3.25 4.09 8.91
CA PHE A 12 -2.19 3.30 8.30
C PHE A 12 -2.31 3.31 6.79
N ASP A 13 -1.19 3.41 6.10
CA ASP A 13 -1.11 2.93 4.74
C ASP A 13 -1.14 1.39 4.70
N PHE A 14 -1.41 0.82 3.53
CA PHE A 14 -1.51 -0.62 3.32
C PHE A 14 -0.19 -1.22 2.82
N SER A 15 0.22 -0.83 1.60
CA SER A 15 1.35 -1.44 0.89
C SER A 15 2.68 -0.92 1.44
N GLY A 16 3.58 -1.82 1.84
CA GLY A 16 4.85 -1.40 2.46
C GLY A 16 4.71 -0.97 3.93
N THR A 17 3.50 -0.85 4.44
CA THR A 17 3.19 -0.44 5.82
C THR A 17 2.61 -1.58 6.65
N LEU A 18 1.37 -1.97 6.41
CA LEU A 18 0.72 -3.10 7.11
C LEU A 18 0.95 -4.43 6.39
N PHE A 19 1.01 -4.40 5.08
CA PHE A 19 1.18 -5.57 4.21
C PHE A 19 2.24 -5.30 3.15
N ARG A 20 2.76 -6.39 2.61
CA ARG A 20 3.70 -6.35 1.49
C ARG A 20 3.33 -7.44 0.48
N LEU A 21 3.43 -7.10 -0.80
CA LEU A 21 3.44 -8.08 -1.87
C LEU A 21 4.86 -8.66 -1.94
N GLU A 22 5.06 -9.82 -1.31
CA GLU A 22 6.37 -10.49 -1.33
C GLU A 22 6.61 -11.15 -2.67
N GLU A 23 7.86 -11.20 -3.05
CA GLU A 23 8.30 -11.91 -4.24
C GLU A 23 8.11 -13.41 -4.05
N ASP A 24 7.40 -14.05 -4.99
CA ASP A 24 7.26 -15.50 -5.08
C ASP A 24 7.81 -15.99 -6.42
N GLU A 25 8.92 -16.69 -6.38
CA GLU A 25 9.57 -17.23 -7.58
C GLU A 25 8.63 -18.10 -8.43
N SER A 26 7.59 -18.68 -7.83
CA SER A 26 6.61 -19.49 -8.56
C SER A 26 5.79 -18.68 -9.56
N TRP A 27 5.61 -17.37 -9.32
CA TRP A 27 4.88 -16.47 -10.22
C TRP A 27 5.59 -16.28 -11.56
N PHE A 28 6.91 -16.40 -11.57
CA PHE A 28 7.76 -16.19 -12.75
C PHE A 28 8.09 -17.48 -13.49
N ARG A 29 7.71 -18.64 -12.93
CA ARG A 29 8.04 -19.93 -13.52
C ARG A 29 7.40 -20.11 -14.89
N GLY A 30 8.25 -20.30 -15.91
CA GLY A 30 7.81 -20.46 -17.29
C GLY A 30 7.36 -19.15 -17.95
N MET A 31 7.64 -18.00 -17.35
CA MET A 31 7.48 -16.72 -18.03
C MET A 31 8.61 -16.48 -19.02
N GLU A 32 8.24 -16.01 -20.20
CA GLU A 32 9.15 -15.64 -21.27
C GLU A 32 8.98 -14.16 -21.61
N LEU A 33 10.09 -13.52 -21.97
CA LEU A 33 10.05 -12.17 -22.51
C LEU A 33 9.69 -12.22 -24.00
N ASP A 34 8.80 -11.35 -24.43
CA ASP A 34 8.42 -11.14 -25.83
C ASP A 34 9.37 -10.13 -26.49
N THR A 35 10.68 -10.44 -26.41
CA THR A 35 11.77 -9.67 -27.00
C THR A 35 12.44 -10.46 -28.10
N GLU A 36 13.20 -9.80 -28.99
CA GLU A 36 13.91 -10.47 -30.09
C GLU A 36 14.83 -11.62 -29.60
N ASP A 37 15.37 -11.48 -28.38
CA ASP A 37 16.27 -12.48 -27.77
C ASP A 37 15.56 -13.59 -26.99
N LYS A 38 14.22 -13.56 -26.87
CA LYS A 38 13.41 -14.54 -26.11
C LYS A 38 14.09 -15.02 -24.82
N GLY A 39 14.52 -14.05 -23.99
CA GLY A 39 15.22 -14.35 -22.75
C GLY A 39 14.30 -14.94 -21.68
N GLU A 40 14.82 -15.83 -20.85
CA GLU A 40 14.15 -16.22 -19.61
C GLU A 40 14.09 -15.04 -18.66
N VAL A 41 13.02 -14.99 -17.84
CA VAL A 41 12.87 -14.01 -16.76
C VAL A 41 13.84 -14.38 -15.65
N ASP A 42 15.05 -13.82 -15.69
CA ASP A 42 16.07 -14.02 -14.67
C ASP A 42 15.75 -13.23 -13.37
N ALA A 43 16.53 -13.43 -12.32
CA ALA A 43 16.33 -12.78 -11.02
C ALA A 43 16.37 -11.24 -11.09
N HIS A 44 17.14 -10.65 -12.01
CA HIS A 44 17.20 -9.21 -12.18
C HIS A 44 15.91 -8.67 -12.80
N VAL A 45 15.39 -9.34 -13.82
CA VAL A 45 14.11 -9.02 -14.46
C VAL A 45 12.96 -9.21 -13.47
N GLN A 46 12.98 -10.31 -12.67
CA GLN A 46 11.98 -10.55 -11.62
C GLN A 46 11.93 -9.40 -10.61
N ALA A 47 13.08 -9.01 -10.07
CA ALA A 47 13.15 -7.88 -9.12
C ALA A 47 12.63 -6.58 -9.72
N GLU A 48 12.94 -6.27 -10.98
CA GLU A 48 12.44 -5.08 -11.66
C GLU A 48 10.92 -5.15 -11.90
N LEU A 49 10.38 -6.31 -12.26
CA LEU A 49 8.93 -6.50 -12.42
C LEU A 49 8.20 -6.34 -11.08
N MET A 50 8.73 -6.92 -10.00
CA MET A 50 8.18 -6.73 -8.65
C MET A 50 8.23 -5.27 -8.21
N ARG A 51 9.34 -4.59 -8.46
CA ARG A 51 9.46 -3.16 -8.18
C ARG A 51 8.42 -2.34 -8.94
N ARG A 52 8.15 -2.65 -10.20
CA ARG A 52 7.12 -1.97 -11.01
C ARG A 52 5.70 -2.25 -10.53
N LEU A 53 5.46 -3.42 -9.95
CA LEU A 53 4.17 -3.77 -9.36
C LEU A 53 3.92 -3.12 -8.00
N THR A 54 4.95 -3.03 -7.16
CA THR A 54 4.80 -2.61 -5.77
C THR A 54 5.11 -1.14 -5.53
N GLN A 55 6.00 -0.59 -6.35
CA GLN A 55 6.44 0.81 -6.26
C GLN A 55 6.47 1.42 -7.67
N PRO A 56 5.34 1.64 -8.28
CA PRO A 56 5.27 2.20 -9.63
C PRO A 56 5.71 3.67 -9.61
N THR A 57 7.02 3.90 -9.61
CA THR A 57 7.64 5.22 -9.66
C THR A 57 8.04 5.58 -11.07
N GLY A 58 7.74 6.78 -11.46
CA GLY A 58 8.19 7.35 -12.73
C GLY A 58 7.25 7.12 -13.90
N ARG A 59 7.30 8.05 -14.84
CA ARG A 59 6.64 7.94 -16.15
C ARG A 59 7.55 7.14 -17.07
N SER A 60 7.01 6.17 -17.78
CA SER A 60 7.72 5.65 -18.95
C SER A 60 7.83 6.78 -19.99
N VAL A 61 8.99 6.88 -20.62
CA VAL A 61 9.27 7.94 -21.62
C VAL A 61 8.39 7.78 -22.86
N SER A 62 7.80 6.59 -23.06
CA SER A 62 7.05 6.20 -24.25
C SER A 62 5.53 6.16 -24.07
N MET A 63 4.99 6.66 -22.94
CA MET A 63 3.54 6.63 -22.70
C MET A 63 2.75 7.45 -23.74
N THR A 64 1.79 6.80 -24.38
CA THR A 64 0.77 7.51 -25.16
C THR A 64 -0.07 8.41 -24.25
N PRO A 65 -0.76 9.45 -24.80
CA PRO A 65 -1.66 10.28 -23.98
C PRO A 65 -2.70 9.48 -23.20
N GLN A 66 -3.22 8.39 -23.79
CA GLN A 66 -4.18 7.49 -23.14
C GLN A 66 -3.53 6.72 -21.99
N ALA A 67 -2.35 6.13 -22.19
CA ALA A 67 -1.62 5.42 -21.14
C ALA A 67 -1.22 6.36 -20.00
N LEU A 68 -0.89 7.62 -20.31
CA LEU A 68 -0.60 8.63 -19.30
C LEU A 68 -1.84 9.00 -18.47
N ASP A 69 -3.01 9.15 -19.11
CA ASP A 69 -4.27 9.42 -18.39
C ASP A 69 -4.61 8.25 -17.46
N ALA A 70 -4.52 7.01 -17.95
CA ALA A 70 -4.70 5.81 -17.12
C ALA A 70 -3.71 5.78 -15.96
N TRP A 71 -2.44 6.10 -16.20
CA TRP A 71 -1.42 6.17 -15.16
C TRP A 71 -1.73 7.19 -14.08
N MET A 72 -2.16 8.38 -14.47
CA MET A 72 -2.48 9.46 -13.52
C MET A 72 -3.73 9.19 -12.67
N LYS A 73 -4.65 8.37 -13.19
CA LYS A 73 -5.93 8.06 -12.53
C LYS A 73 -6.00 6.61 -12.02
N ARG A 74 -4.90 5.84 -12.11
CA ARG A 74 -4.87 4.41 -11.83
C ARG A 74 -5.45 4.03 -10.46
N ASP A 75 -5.23 4.86 -9.46
CA ASP A 75 -5.68 4.59 -8.09
C ASP A 75 -7.10 5.12 -7.81
N LEU A 76 -7.76 5.69 -8.82
CA LEU A 76 -9.15 6.17 -8.74
C LEU A 76 -10.15 5.24 -9.38
N GLU A 77 -9.73 4.45 -10.38
CA GLU A 77 -10.64 3.62 -11.16
C GLU A 77 -10.03 2.24 -11.48
N PRO A 78 -10.71 1.12 -11.12
CA PRO A 78 -10.17 -0.24 -11.32
C PRO A 78 -9.76 -0.56 -12.76
N HIS A 79 -10.49 -0.05 -13.75
CA HIS A 79 -10.15 -0.31 -15.16
C HIS A 79 -8.91 0.46 -15.60
N LEU A 80 -8.70 1.69 -15.11
CA LEU A 80 -7.49 2.48 -15.39
C LEU A 80 -6.28 1.92 -14.65
N HIS A 81 -6.46 1.40 -13.44
CA HIS A 81 -5.43 0.66 -12.71
C HIS A 81 -4.93 -0.51 -13.56
N ARG A 82 -5.85 -1.35 -14.04
CA ARG A 82 -5.50 -2.49 -14.89
C ARG A 82 -4.77 -2.05 -16.16
N GLU A 83 -5.28 -1.03 -16.86
CA GLU A 83 -4.66 -0.50 -18.09
C GLU A 83 -3.24 0.01 -17.83
N ALA A 84 -3.04 0.79 -16.77
CA ALA A 84 -1.76 1.36 -16.39
C ALA A 84 -0.72 0.28 -16.06
N TYR A 85 -1.08 -0.68 -15.20
CA TYR A 85 -0.16 -1.75 -14.79
C TYR A 85 0.18 -2.71 -15.93
N LEU A 86 -0.81 -3.11 -16.74
CA LEU A 86 -0.55 -3.95 -17.90
C LEU A 86 0.32 -3.25 -18.95
N HIS A 87 0.16 -1.92 -19.10
CA HIS A 87 1.05 -1.15 -19.97
C HIS A 87 2.49 -1.23 -19.49
N VAL A 88 2.74 -0.94 -18.22
CA VAL A 88 4.08 -0.96 -17.62
C VAL A 88 4.73 -2.35 -17.68
N LEU A 89 3.98 -3.40 -17.39
CA LEU A 89 4.48 -4.79 -17.44
C LEU A 89 4.83 -5.21 -18.88
N ARG A 90 4.03 -4.81 -19.86
CA ARG A 90 4.31 -5.09 -21.27
C ARG A 90 5.51 -4.32 -21.80
N GLU A 91 5.70 -3.07 -21.38
CA GLU A 91 6.92 -2.30 -21.71
C GLU A 91 8.18 -2.93 -21.11
N SER A 92 8.04 -3.78 -20.07
CA SER A 92 9.13 -4.58 -19.53
C SER A 92 9.46 -5.82 -20.38
N GLY A 93 8.77 -6.00 -21.51
CA GLY A 93 8.97 -7.13 -22.41
C GLY A 93 8.14 -8.36 -22.10
N LEU A 94 7.23 -8.33 -21.11
CA LEU A 94 6.35 -9.46 -20.83
C LEU A 94 5.29 -9.65 -21.92
N ALA A 95 5.11 -10.90 -22.35
CA ALA A 95 3.97 -11.28 -23.17
C ALA A 95 2.66 -10.96 -22.44
N ARG A 96 1.60 -10.63 -23.19
CA ARG A 96 0.33 -10.15 -22.64
C ARG A 96 -0.24 -11.08 -21.55
N HIS A 97 -0.25 -12.40 -21.79
CA HIS A 97 -0.83 -13.36 -20.85
C HIS A 97 -0.02 -13.47 -19.54
N HIS A 98 1.30 -13.31 -19.60
CA HIS A 98 2.15 -13.24 -18.41
C HIS A 98 1.95 -11.95 -17.63
N ALA A 99 1.83 -10.81 -18.32
CA ALA A 99 1.50 -9.54 -17.68
C ALA A 99 0.13 -9.59 -16.97
N GLU A 100 -0.87 -10.23 -17.59
CA GLU A 100 -2.19 -10.43 -16.98
C GLU A 100 -2.13 -11.36 -15.75
N ALA A 101 -1.36 -12.44 -15.80
CA ALA A 101 -1.17 -13.34 -14.67
C ALA A 101 -0.50 -12.62 -13.50
N LEU A 102 0.59 -11.89 -13.75
CA LEU A 102 1.33 -11.16 -12.73
C LEU A 102 0.47 -10.04 -12.11
N TYR A 103 -0.28 -9.31 -12.94
CA TYR A 103 -1.23 -8.31 -12.47
C TYR A 103 -2.32 -8.92 -11.56
N SER A 104 -2.79 -10.13 -11.88
CA SER A 104 -3.80 -10.82 -11.06
C SER A 104 -3.30 -11.10 -9.65
N HIS A 105 -2.01 -11.41 -9.46
CA HIS A 105 -1.41 -11.55 -8.13
C HIS A 105 -1.36 -10.21 -7.38
N ALA A 106 -1.07 -9.12 -8.08
CA ALA A 106 -0.99 -7.80 -7.45
C ALA A 106 -2.33 -7.33 -6.86
N ILE A 107 -3.44 -7.69 -7.50
CA ILE A 107 -4.79 -7.31 -7.06
C ILE A 107 -5.50 -8.38 -6.21
N ASP A 108 -4.89 -9.53 -6.00
CA ASP A 108 -5.44 -10.59 -5.14
C ASP A 108 -5.02 -10.33 -3.68
N PRO A 109 -5.97 -10.02 -2.77
CA PRO A 109 -5.66 -9.81 -1.36
C PRO A 109 -4.96 -10.99 -0.69
N ALA A 110 -5.14 -12.22 -1.19
CA ALA A 110 -4.51 -13.42 -0.65
C ALA A 110 -3.00 -13.49 -0.93
N CYS A 111 -2.50 -12.71 -1.91
CA CYS A 111 -1.07 -12.63 -2.23
C CYS A 111 -0.30 -11.64 -1.35
N TRP A 112 -1.00 -10.85 -0.53
CA TRP A 112 -0.38 -9.86 0.34
C TRP A 112 -0.05 -10.45 1.71
N THR A 113 1.21 -10.36 2.10
CA THR A 113 1.72 -10.87 3.37
C THR A 113 1.71 -9.77 4.42
N PRO A 114 1.06 -9.96 5.58
CA PRO A 114 1.13 -8.97 6.66
C PRO A 114 2.55 -8.91 7.24
N TYR A 115 2.99 -7.71 7.63
CA TYR A 115 4.20 -7.61 8.44
C TYR A 115 4.01 -8.34 9.78
N PRO A 116 5.10 -8.90 10.36
CA PRO A 116 5.00 -9.75 11.55
C PRO A 116 4.34 -9.09 12.76
N ASP A 117 4.48 -7.77 12.87
CA ASP A 117 3.92 -7.00 13.99
C ASP A 117 2.51 -6.43 13.71
N THR A 118 2.00 -6.52 12.47
CA THR A 118 0.66 -6.01 12.12
C THR A 118 -0.46 -6.56 13.03
N PRO A 119 -0.57 -7.89 13.29
CA PRO A 119 -1.63 -8.39 14.16
C PRO A 119 -1.52 -7.87 15.59
N THR A 120 -0.30 -7.79 16.12
CA THR A 120 -0.04 -7.30 17.49
C THR A 120 -0.40 -5.82 17.61
N VAL A 121 -0.07 -5.03 16.60
CA VAL A 121 -0.37 -3.60 16.56
C VAL A 121 -1.87 -3.35 16.53
N LEU A 122 -2.60 -4.00 15.60
CA LEU A 122 -4.05 -3.82 15.48
C LEU A 122 -4.79 -4.24 16.76
N ASP A 123 -4.42 -5.40 17.34
CA ASP A 123 -5.03 -5.86 18.58
C ASP A 123 -4.65 -4.98 19.78
N GLY A 124 -3.42 -4.49 19.86
CA GLY A 124 -2.96 -3.59 20.92
C GLY A 124 -3.69 -2.24 20.88
N LEU A 125 -3.86 -1.63 19.72
CA LEU A 125 -4.61 -0.39 19.55
C LEU A 125 -6.08 -0.57 19.92
N ARG A 126 -6.72 -1.65 19.45
CA ARG A 126 -8.10 -1.99 19.79
C ARG A 126 -8.30 -2.14 21.32
N ARG A 127 -7.40 -2.84 22.03
CA ARG A 127 -7.48 -2.98 23.50
C ARG A 127 -7.37 -1.66 24.23
N ARG A 128 -6.68 -0.69 23.67
CA ARG A 128 -6.55 0.67 24.23
C ARG A 128 -7.68 1.61 23.84
N GLY A 129 -8.61 1.16 22.99
CA GLY A 129 -9.69 2.01 22.46
C GLY A 129 -9.20 3.07 21.48
N ILE A 130 -7.99 2.91 20.91
CA ILE A 130 -7.47 3.77 19.84
C ILE A 130 -8.04 3.26 18.52
N LYS A 131 -8.74 4.13 17.81
CA LYS A 131 -9.39 3.80 16.55
C LYS A 131 -8.37 3.63 15.43
N THR A 132 -8.69 2.81 14.44
CA THR A 132 -7.80 2.52 13.32
C THR A 132 -8.49 2.70 11.98
N ALA A 133 -7.79 3.29 11.00
CA ALA A 133 -8.22 3.26 9.61
C ALA A 133 -7.07 2.89 8.68
N VAL A 134 -7.40 2.22 7.59
CA VAL A 134 -6.50 2.04 6.45
C VAL A 134 -6.81 3.11 5.41
N VAL A 135 -5.81 3.91 5.03
CA VAL A 135 -5.90 4.96 4.01
C VAL A 135 -4.95 4.63 2.89
N SER A 136 -5.47 4.16 1.76
CA SER A 136 -4.62 3.60 0.69
C SER A 136 -4.97 4.14 -0.70
N ASN A 137 -3.92 4.45 -1.47
CA ASN A 137 -4.01 4.68 -2.92
C ASN A 137 -4.06 3.32 -3.62
N ILE A 138 -5.27 2.86 -3.95
CA ILE A 138 -5.51 1.52 -4.46
C ILE A 138 -6.82 1.46 -5.25
N ALA A 139 -6.92 0.56 -6.22
CA ALA A 139 -8.12 0.42 -7.04
C ALA A 139 -8.73 -1.00 -7.02
N PHE A 140 -8.52 -1.72 -5.91
CA PHE A 140 -9.17 -3.01 -5.63
C PHE A 140 -9.51 -3.12 -4.14
N ASP A 141 -10.44 -4.03 -3.79
CA ASP A 141 -10.83 -4.26 -2.39
C ASP A 141 -9.76 -5.06 -1.65
N LEU A 142 -9.09 -4.42 -0.71
CA LEU A 142 -8.04 -5.03 0.11
C LEU A 142 -8.54 -5.60 1.45
N ARG A 143 -9.82 -5.39 1.80
CA ARG A 143 -10.38 -5.86 3.08
C ARG A 143 -10.22 -7.36 3.33
N PRO A 144 -10.30 -8.24 2.29
CA PRO A 144 -10.10 -9.68 2.51
C PRO A 144 -8.70 -10.05 3.01
N ALA A 145 -7.65 -9.22 2.76
CA ALA A 145 -6.31 -9.45 3.28
C ALA A 145 -6.24 -9.46 4.82
N PHE A 146 -7.18 -8.76 5.47
CA PHE A 146 -7.23 -8.66 6.93
C PHE A 146 -7.88 -9.87 7.61
N ALA A 147 -8.41 -10.83 6.86
CA ALA A 147 -9.03 -12.04 7.41
C ALA A 147 -8.01 -12.83 8.25
N GLY A 148 -8.26 -12.95 9.56
CA GLY A 148 -7.37 -13.63 10.50
C GLY A 148 -6.13 -12.82 10.94
N VAL A 149 -5.97 -11.59 10.45
CA VAL A 149 -4.83 -10.71 10.80
C VAL A 149 -5.22 -9.73 11.91
N GLY A 150 -6.34 -9.06 11.77
CA GLY A 150 -6.82 -8.10 12.76
C GLY A 150 -8.03 -7.32 12.30
N THR A 151 -8.57 -6.50 13.19
CA THR A 151 -9.74 -5.65 12.92
C THR A 151 -9.30 -4.22 12.71
N VAL A 152 -9.86 -3.58 11.69
CA VAL A 152 -9.70 -2.16 11.37
C VAL A 152 -11.09 -1.53 11.42
N ASP A 153 -11.22 -0.34 12.02
CA ASP A 153 -12.52 0.32 12.17
C ASP A 153 -13.02 0.90 10.85
N GLU A 154 -12.13 1.48 10.02
CA GLU A 154 -12.49 2.09 8.75
C GLU A 154 -11.48 1.79 7.63
N PHE A 155 -12.01 1.68 6.41
CA PHE A 155 -11.21 1.60 5.18
C PHE A 155 -11.54 2.79 4.29
N VAL A 156 -10.52 3.58 3.96
CA VAL A 156 -10.60 4.74 3.08
C VAL A 156 -9.74 4.47 1.86
N LEU A 157 -10.36 3.88 0.86
CA LEU A 157 -9.71 3.43 -0.37
C LEU A 157 -9.92 4.49 -1.45
N SER A 158 -8.87 4.92 -2.12
CA SER A 158 -8.91 6.04 -3.05
C SER A 158 -9.97 5.89 -4.14
N PHE A 159 -10.15 4.68 -4.70
CA PHE A 159 -11.15 4.43 -5.74
C PHE A 159 -12.60 4.52 -5.24
N GLU A 160 -12.83 4.34 -3.93
CA GLU A 160 -14.17 4.47 -3.32
C GLU A 160 -14.50 5.93 -2.97
N VAL A 161 -13.48 6.72 -2.60
CA VAL A 161 -13.67 8.09 -2.11
C VAL A 161 -13.35 9.16 -3.15
N GLY A 162 -12.76 8.79 -4.28
CA GLY A 162 -12.44 9.70 -5.37
C GLY A 162 -11.29 10.66 -5.08
N ALA A 163 -10.43 10.36 -4.10
CA ALA A 163 -9.26 11.16 -3.72
C ALA A 163 -8.07 10.25 -3.46
N VAL A 164 -6.85 10.70 -3.83
CA VAL A 164 -5.59 9.98 -3.64
C VAL A 164 -4.66 10.76 -2.72
N LYS A 165 -3.88 10.08 -1.89
CA LYS A 165 -2.78 10.70 -1.14
C LYS A 165 -1.78 11.32 -2.12
N PRO A 166 -1.25 12.52 -1.87
CA PRO A 166 -1.30 13.31 -0.65
C PRO A 166 -2.48 14.30 -0.55
N ASP A 167 -3.53 14.19 -1.38
CA ASP A 167 -4.68 15.11 -1.28
C ASP A 167 -5.26 15.06 0.15
N PRO A 168 -5.41 16.22 0.84
CA PRO A 168 -6.00 16.27 2.17
C PRO A 168 -7.39 15.65 2.28
N ALA A 169 -8.16 15.62 1.20
CA ALA A 169 -9.52 15.10 1.18
C ALA A 169 -9.62 13.62 1.61
N ILE A 170 -8.64 12.78 1.24
CA ILE A 170 -8.65 11.37 1.61
C ILE A 170 -8.43 11.20 3.12
N PHE A 171 -7.52 11.98 3.72
CA PHE A 171 -7.25 11.95 5.16
C PHE A 171 -8.43 12.54 5.95
N GLN A 172 -9.02 13.65 5.46
CA GLN A 172 -10.21 14.24 6.08
C GLN A 172 -11.35 13.24 6.12
N THR A 173 -11.56 12.48 5.05
CA THR A 173 -12.57 11.40 5.00
C THR A 173 -12.33 10.36 6.10
N ALA A 174 -11.06 9.98 6.36
CA ALA A 174 -10.72 9.05 7.43
C ALA A 174 -11.03 9.62 8.82
N LEU A 175 -10.64 10.88 9.07
CA LEU A 175 -10.91 11.58 10.32
C LEU A 175 -12.41 11.69 10.59
N ASP A 176 -13.20 12.06 9.59
CA ASP A 176 -14.65 12.22 9.69
C ASP A 176 -15.34 10.88 9.98
N ARG A 177 -14.96 9.80 9.27
CA ARG A 177 -15.52 8.46 9.51
C ARG A 177 -15.20 7.93 10.89
N LEU A 178 -13.98 8.16 11.37
CA LEU A 178 -13.57 7.77 12.72
C LEU A 178 -14.15 8.72 13.81
N GLY A 179 -14.59 9.93 13.45
CA GLY A 179 -15.05 10.94 14.39
C GLY A 179 -13.95 11.42 15.34
N VAL A 180 -12.74 11.69 14.78
CA VAL A 180 -11.54 12.12 15.52
C VAL A 180 -10.97 13.42 14.94
N THR A 181 -10.12 14.09 15.70
CA THR A 181 -9.43 15.31 15.23
C THR A 181 -8.02 14.99 14.72
N ALA A 182 -7.56 15.73 13.73
CA ALA A 182 -6.23 15.57 13.16
C ALA A 182 -5.12 15.70 14.22
N ALA A 183 -5.23 16.67 15.13
CA ALA A 183 -4.23 16.89 16.19
C ALA A 183 -4.07 15.70 17.17
N ARG A 184 -5.04 14.78 17.21
CA ARG A 184 -5.02 13.55 18.02
C ARG A 184 -4.95 12.29 17.17
N THR A 185 -4.43 12.42 15.95
CA THR A 185 -4.32 11.30 14.99
C THR A 185 -2.88 11.19 14.50
N LEU A 186 -2.36 9.96 14.49
CA LEU A 186 -1.08 9.60 13.91
C LEU A 186 -1.32 8.92 12.55
N MET A 187 -0.67 9.37 11.49
CA MET A 187 -0.54 8.62 10.24
C MET A 187 0.77 7.83 10.26
N VAL A 188 0.70 6.56 9.93
CA VAL A 188 1.86 5.67 9.74
C VAL A 188 1.88 5.21 8.29
N GLY A 189 2.97 5.41 7.59
CA GLY A 189 3.11 5.05 6.18
C GLY A 189 4.57 4.92 5.75
N ASP A 190 4.79 4.39 4.54
CA ASP A 190 6.13 4.18 3.97
C ASP A 190 6.57 5.29 2.98
N SER A 191 5.67 6.24 2.69
CA SER A 191 5.92 7.33 1.74
C SER A 191 5.75 8.70 2.39
N ASP A 192 6.85 9.43 2.58
CA ASP A 192 6.78 10.82 3.06
C ASP A 192 6.01 11.73 2.09
N GLU A 193 6.11 11.48 0.78
CA GLU A 193 5.42 12.25 -0.25
C GLU A 193 3.90 12.01 -0.23
N ALA A 194 3.46 10.77 -0.11
CA ALA A 194 2.04 10.42 -0.13
C ALA A 194 1.43 10.51 1.27
N ASP A 195 1.93 9.73 2.23
CA ASP A 195 1.36 9.58 3.57
C ASP A 195 1.61 10.81 4.45
N GLY A 196 2.79 11.44 4.26
CA GLY A 196 3.14 12.69 4.92
C GLY A 196 2.20 13.85 4.61
N GLY A 197 1.35 13.74 3.58
CA GLY A 197 0.28 14.67 3.27
C GLY A 197 -0.71 14.88 4.43
N ALA A 198 -0.87 13.91 5.32
CA ALA A 198 -1.70 14.02 6.53
C ALA A 198 -1.27 15.18 7.45
N ARG A 199 0.00 15.56 7.42
CA ARG A 199 0.51 16.73 8.20
C ARG A 199 -0.18 18.04 7.83
N THR A 200 -0.67 18.16 6.60
CA THR A 200 -1.37 19.38 6.15
C THR A 200 -2.66 19.64 6.92
N LEU A 201 -3.26 18.60 7.50
CA LEU A 201 -4.42 18.68 8.38
C LEU A 201 -4.03 18.80 9.86
N GLY A 202 -2.76 18.63 10.21
CA GLY A 202 -2.25 18.65 11.58
C GLY A 202 -2.09 17.28 12.23
N CYS A 203 -2.17 16.19 11.47
CA CYS A 203 -1.83 14.86 11.97
C CYS A 203 -0.32 14.75 12.25
N ALA A 204 0.04 13.97 13.26
CA ALA A 204 1.40 13.46 13.38
C ALA A 204 1.67 12.43 12.26
N PHE A 205 2.95 12.23 11.94
CA PHE A 205 3.34 11.24 10.92
C PHE A 205 4.55 10.44 11.36
N ALA A 206 4.48 9.13 11.17
CA ALA A 206 5.57 8.21 11.38
C ALA A 206 5.90 7.48 10.06
N LEU A 207 7.14 7.61 9.62
CA LEU A 207 7.65 6.89 8.46
C LEU A 207 8.13 5.50 8.89
N VAL A 208 7.80 4.47 8.08
CA VAL A 208 8.32 3.11 8.23
C VAL A 208 8.99 2.68 6.93
N ASP A 209 10.02 1.84 7.03
CA ASP A 209 10.73 1.35 5.84
C ASP A 209 9.96 0.19 5.20
N PRO A 210 9.72 0.18 3.87
CA PRO A 210 9.04 -0.89 3.16
C PRO A 210 9.98 -2.08 2.85
N LEU A 211 10.76 -2.53 3.84
CA LEU A 211 11.66 -3.67 3.71
C LEU A 211 10.89 -4.99 3.53
N PRO A 212 11.51 -6.06 3.03
CA PRO A 212 10.94 -7.41 3.09
C PRO A 212 10.45 -7.76 4.50
N THR A 213 9.33 -8.48 4.61
CA THR A 213 8.69 -8.76 5.91
C THR A 213 9.63 -9.46 6.90
N ARG A 214 10.55 -10.31 6.41
CA ARG A 214 11.59 -10.97 7.20
C ARG A 214 12.61 -9.99 7.82
N GLU A 215 12.78 -8.80 7.22
CA GLU A 215 13.76 -7.79 7.62
C GLU A 215 13.16 -6.68 8.48
N ARG A 216 11.83 -6.47 8.41
CA ARG A 216 11.10 -5.52 9.24
C ARG A 216 10.11 -6.25 10.17
N ARG A 217 10.55 -6.67 11.33
CA ARG A 217 9.76 -7.49 12.26
C ARG A 217 8.91 -6.70 13.25
N ASP A 218 9.33 -5.49 13.58
CA ASP A 218 8.78 -4.65 14.65
C ASP A 218 8.73 -3.15 14.28
N GLY A 219 8.75 -2.84 12.99
CA GLY A 219 8.78 -1.47 12.50
C GLY A 219 7.56 -0.64 12.89
N LEU A 220 6.38 -1.23 12.89
CA LEU A 220 5.15 -0.57 13.34
C LEU A 220 5.17 -0.34 14.85
N ILE A 221 5.59 -1.33 15.63
CA ILE A 221 5.73 -1.21 17.09
C ILE A 221 6.70 -0.09 17.44
N ALA A 222 7.85 -0.04 16.77
CA ALA A 222 8.85 1.01 16.98
C ALA A 222 8.32 2.41 16.63
N ALA A 223 7.58 2.53 15.51
CA ALA A 223 6.98 3.79 15.08
C ALA A 223 5.93 4.30 16.08
N LEU A 224 5.06 3.42 16.58
CA LEU A 224 4.06 3.76 17.60
C LEU A 224 4.73 4.14 18.93
N TRP A 225 5.75 3.40 19.34
CA TRP A 225 6.50 3.67 20.57
C TRP A 225 7.17 5.05 20.54
N ALA A 226 7.78 5.40 19.41
CA ALA A 226 8.41 6.71 19.19
C ALA A 226 7.41 7.87 19.31
N HIS A 227 6.11 7.60 19.13
CA HIS A 227 5.02 8.58 19.26
C HIS A 227 4.21 8.42 20.56
N GLY A 228 4.75 7.73 21.57
CA GLY A 228 4.10 7.62 22.87
C GLY A 228 2.89 6.66 22.90
N ILE A 229 2.81 5.72 21.97
CA ILE A 229 1.78 4.66 21.92
C ILE A 229 2.46 3.31 22.22
N PRO A 230 2.77 2.97 23.47
CA PRO A 230 3.25 1.63 23.83
C PRO A 230 2.10 0.62 23.70
N LEU A 231 2.39 -0.57 23.19
CA LEU A 231 1.40 -1.64 22.96
C LEU A 231 1.50 -2.73 24.03
#